data_57acb34556d1617bc1a59dc109674391
#
_entry.id   57acb34556d1617bc1a59dc109674391
#
_cell.length_a   1.000
_cell.length_b   1.000
_cell.length_c   1.000
_cell.angle_alpha   90.00
_cell.angle_beta   90.00
_cell.angle_gamma   90.00
#
_symmetry.space_group_name_H-M   'P 1'
#
loop_
_entity.id
_entity.type
_entity.pdbx_description
1 polymer ?
#
loop_
_entity_poly.entity_id
_entity_poly.type
_entity_poly.pdbx_seq_one_letter_code
_entity_poly.pdbx_strand_id
1 'polypeptide(L)'
;EYTCPMHPEIVRDAPGDCPKCGMTLVPRETASDGHGGHGGHDMPPEDRSNPADHAHAGHAEDAGGAGAYTCPMHPEVVSDAPGKCPKCGMFLVKAEEGESHGHGHGHGGHGHEHGSEAHGAHGHGDHGGHGKQQDHSGHDGHDGHAGHGGHSEAAIDGIEPHFMSMVEMTEGQPRSSDGLQMDWIEVPFGPFFPGLPAGLRLTLTLDGDTVAGSEVRSLVGRAELVDGPQMRVADFVERLAAMMPLSPVAYRTLACAAIEEAASVDPGHDARRGRAAAVERERIASHLNWLAEFGLQSGFLWLAARAGALQLAVQGADVAGIAAQAGAIRRLTRRVQAAPLMRMRLRRIARIGKDTPASGPVDRARGGGSDARTGDPTLKDLGFETRVRNGGDALARLRLRCDEIAQSLDVIAAAGIIAMPQVRDVKTVSGEGAARIETPRGAAQLRVKLTDGRVVEADLDTPSDVNIALVETVTAQQELGDALTAVVSLDLSPWEIRG
;
A
#
# COMPACT_ATOMS: atom_id res chain seq x y z
N GLU A 1 -10.72 -36.85 17.13
CA GLU A 1 -10.93 -36.62 15.70
C GLU A 1 -10.18 -35.37 15.23
N TYR A 2 -9.70 -35.40 14.00
CA TYR A 2 -8.98 -34.30 13.36
C TYR A 2 -9.76 -33.87 12.13
N THR A 3 -9.85 -32.56 11.89
CA THR A 3 -10.56 -31.98 10.73
C THR A 3 -9.72 -30.95 10.00
N CYS A 4 -10.03 -30.73 8.72
CA CYS A 4 -9.40 -29.68 7.95
C CYS A 4 -10.17 -28.37 8.13
N PRO A 5 -9.51 -27.23 8.51
CA PRO A 5 -10.18 -25.94 8.64
C PRO A 5 -10.88 -25.45 7.36
N MET A 6 -10.35 -25.85 6.18
CA MET A 6 -10.90 -25.49 4.87
C MET A 6 -11.88 -26.52 4.29
N HIS A 7 -11.89 -27.76 4.83
CA HIS A 7 -12.75 -28.85 4.38
C HIS A 7 -13.33 -29.57 5.61
N PRO A 8 -14.34 -28.99 6.28
CA PRO A 8 -14.90 -29.52 7.53
C PRO A 8 -15.51 -30.91 7.38
N GLU A 9 -15.82 -31.33 6.15
CA GLU A 9 -16.30 -32.67 5.82
C GLU A 9 -15.20 -33.76 5.88
N ILE A 10 -13.93 -33.35 5.93
CA ILE A 10 -12.80 -34.28 6.10
C ILE A 10 -12.53 -34.43 7.58
N VAL A 11 -12.90 -35.58 8.12
CA VAL A 11 -12.65 -35.99 9.51
C VAL A 11 -11.81 -37.26 9.51
N ARG A 12 -10.78 -37.33 10.37
CA ARG A 12 -9.85 -38.44 10.54
C ARG A 12 -9.60 -38.69 12.02
N ASP A 13 -9.33 -39.94 12.37
CA ASP A 13 -9.05 -40.36 13.76
C ASP A 13 -7.59 -40.10 14.17
N ALA A 14 -6.72 -39.76 13.22
CA ALA A 14 -5.30 -39.50 13.44
C ALA A 14 -4.86 -38.19 12.79
N PRO A 15 -3.80 -37.55 13.32
CA PRO A 15 -3.20 -36.37 12.69
C PRO A 15 -2.61 -36.76 11.33
N GLY A 16 -2.63 -35.81 10.38
CA GLY A 16 -2.13 -35.99 9.02
C GLY A 16 -2.54 -34.84 8.14
N ASP A 17 -2.38 -34.98 6.82
CA ASP A 17 -2.70 -33.93 5.87
C ASP A 17 -4.06 -34.14 5.20
N CYS A 18 -4.74 -33.06 4.88
CA CYS A 18 -6.02 -33.09 4.19
C CYS A 18 -5.84 -33.57 2.75
N PRO A 19 -6.55 -34.64 2.31
CA PRO A 19 -6.39 -35.19 0.96
C PRO A 19 -6.88 -34.24 -0.15
N LYS A 20 -7.64 -33.17 0.18
CA LYS A 20 -8.15 -32.21 -0.79
C LYS A 20 -7.23 -31.00 -0.97
N CYS A 21 -6.54 -30.53 0.07
CA CYS A 21 -5.76 -29.31 0.00
C CYS A 21 -4.35 -29.41 0.59
N GLY A 22 -3.94 -30.57 1.12
CA GLY A 22 -2.60 -30.77 1.70
C GLY A 22 -2.35 -30.08 3.04
N MET A 23 -3.32 -29.35 3.61
CA MET A 23 -3.15 -28.73 4.93
C MET A 23 -3.22 -29.75 6.05
N THR A 24 -2.40 -29.57 7.08
CA THR A 24 -2.40 -30.42 8.28
C THR A 24 -3.73 -30.30 9.02
N LEU A 25 -4.30 -31.45 9.35
CA LEU A 25 -5.55 -31.57 10.09
C LEU A 25 -5.36 -31.13 11.55
N VAL A 26 -6.34 -30.38 12.08
CA VAL A 26 -6.34 -29.89 13.46
C VAL A 26 -7.33 -30.70 14.33
N PRO A 27 -7.09 -30.84 15.65
CA PRO A 27 -8.02 -31.51 16.56
C PRO A 27 -9.39 -30.83 16.54
N ARG A 28 -10.46 -31.59 16.44
CA ARG A 28 -11.84 -31.12 16.53
C ARG A 28 -12.23 -31.02 18.01
N GLU A 29 -12.46 -29.81 18.53
CA GLU A 29 -13.05 -29.61 19.84
C GLU A 29 -14.50 -30.08 19.80
N THR A 30 -14.84 -31.09 20.57
CA THR A 30 -16.22 -31.50 20.80
C THR A 30 -16.82 -30.51 21.81
N ALA A 31 -17.79 -29.71 21.36
CA ALA A 31 -18.58 -28.92 22.27
C ALA A 31 -19.29 -29.79 23.28
N SER A 32 -18.89 -29.74 24.54
CA SER A 32 -19.65 -30.31 25.66
C SER A 32 -20.67 -29.25 26.12
N ASP A 33 -21.93 -29.59 25.96
CA ASP A 33 -23.05 -28.88 26.59
C ASP A 33 -22.89 -28.84 28.10
N GLY A 34 -22.98 -27.66 28.69
CA GLY A 34 -22.97 -27.51 30.14
C GLY A 34 -23.33 -26.10 30.56
N HIS A 35 -24.62 -25.93 30.87
CA HIS A 35 -25.20 -24.74 31.51
C HIS A 35 -24.59 -24.45 32.88
N GLY A 36 -24.46 -23.17 33.21
CA GLY A 36 -24.77 -22.71 34.56
C GLY A 36 -23.73 -21.83 35.27
N GLY A 37 -24.10 -20.62 35.59
CA GLY A 37 -23.88 -20.06 36.92
C GLY A 37 -22.86 -18.94 37.08
N HIS A 38 -23.40 -17.79 37.30
CA HIS A 38 -22.92 -16.57 37.97
C HIS A 38 -21.88 -16.72 39.08
N GLY A 39 -20.99 -15.73 39.21
CA GLY A 39 -20.30 -15.42 40.46
C GLY A 39 -19.08 -14.55 40.27
N GLY A 40 -19.23 -13.27 40.58
CA GLY A 40 -18.15 -12.29 40.67
C GLY A 40 -17.26 -12.53 41.89
N HIS A 41 -16.19 -11.84 41.93
CA HIS A 41 -15.51 -11.17 43.05
C HIS A 41 -13.99 -11.11 42.88
N ASP A 42 -13.52 -9.88 42.87
CA ASP A 42 -12.49 -9.21 43.65
C ASP A 42 -11.05 -9.58 43.47
N MET A 43 -10.29 -8.61 43.01
CA MET A 43 -8.88 -8.34 43.40
C MET A 43 -8.81 -7.84 44.86
N PRO A 44 -7.74 -7.99 45.63
CA PRO A 44 -6.54 -7.18 45.53
C PRO A 44 -5.24 -7.84 46.13
N PRO A 45 -4.23 -7.09 46.61
CA PRO A 45 -3.09 -6.53 45.83
C PRO A 45 -1.70 -7.02 46.31
N GLU A 46 -0.69 -6.57 45.58
CA GLU A 46 0.76 -6.39 45.92
C GLU A 46 1.39 -7.07 47.14
N ASP A 47 2.52 -7.75 46.97
CA ASP A 47 3.72 -7.41 47.75
C ASP A 47 5.04 -7.78 47.07
N ARG A 48 5.99 -6.93 47.32
CA ARG A 48 7.40 -6.95 46.86
C ARG A 48 8.19 -7.91 47.73
N SER A 49 9.17 -8.60 47.16
CA SER A 49 10.53 -8.65 47.70
C SER A 49 11.41 -9.63 46.91
N ASN A 50 12.54 -9.09 46.45
CA ASN A 50 13.76 -9.80 46.14
C ASN A 50 14.50 -10.07 47.44
N PRO A 51 15.36 -11.07 47.63
CA PRO A 51 16.72 -10.97 47.10
C PRO A 51 17.45 -12.27 46.69
N ALA A 52 18.47 -12.05 45.88
CA ALA A 52 19.72 -12.75 45.62
C ALA A 52 20.07 -14.01 46.47
N ASP A 53 20.65 -15.06 45.85
CA ASP A 53 22.09 -15.39 45.91
C ASP A 53 22.41 -16.84 45.54
N HIS A 54 23.51 -17.00 44.79
CA HIS A 54 24.55 -18.05 44.77
C HIS A 54 24.20 -19.51 44.39
N ALA A 55 24.71 -19.98 43.33
CA ALA A 55 26.08 -20.51 43.04
C ALA A 55 26.11 -22.02 42.85
N HIS A 56 26.97 -22.44 41.96
CA HIS A 56 27.78 -23.65 41.80
C HIS A 56 27.35 -24.74 40.81
N ALA A 57 28.15 -24.72 39.79
CA ALA A 57 28.85 -25.81 39.07
C ALA A 57 28.52 -27.27 39.40
N GLY A 58 28.30 -28.01 38.34
CA GLY A 58 28.33 -29.46 38.31
C GLY A 58 28.45 -29.98 36.88
N HIS A 59 29.66 -30.41 36.55
CA HIS A 59 29.94 -31.20 35.32
C HIS A 59 29.17 -32.51 35.31
N ALA A 60 28.64 -32.90 34.22
CA ALA A 60 28.45 -34.30 33.84
C ALA A 60 28.28 -34.44 32.32
N GLU A 61 28.98 -35.42 31.85
CA GLU A 61 29.37 -35.84 30.53
C GLU A 61 28.22 -36.35 29.62
N ASP A 62 28.50 -36.22 28.31
CA ASP A 62 28.08 -36.99 27.14
C ASP A 62 26.83 -37.89 27.20
N ALA A 63 25.85 -37.53 26.35
CA ALA A 63 25.07 -38.51 25.60
C ALA A 63 24.50 -37.89 24.32
N GLY A 64 24.90 -38.44 23.20
CA GLY A 64 24.56 -38.35 21.81
C GLY A 64 23.34 -37.60 21.31
N GLY A 65 23.56 -36.65 20.42
CA GLY A 65 22.88 -36.58 19.15
C GLY A 65 21.40 -36.22 19.07
N ALA A 66 20.97 -35.08 19.59
CA ALA A 66 19.73 -34.47 19.13
C ALA A 66 20.07 -33.03 18.66
N GLY A 67 19.84 -32.72 17.36
CA GLY A 67 20.22 -31.44 16.81
C GLY A 67 19.54 -30.30 17.56
N ALA A 68 20.33 -29.41 18.11
CA ALA A 68 19.89 -28.21 18.81
C ALA A 68 19.18 -27.22 17.84
N TYR A 69 18.11 -26.60 18.31
CA TYR A 69 17.40 -25.55 17.58
C TYR A 69 17.83 -24.19 18.13
N THR A 70 18.11 -23.24 17.23
CA THR A 70 18.54 -21.88 17.62
C THR A 70 17.68 -20.81 16.90
N CYS A 71 17.65 -19.62 17.45
CA CYS A 71 17.00 -18.48 16.82
C CYS A 71 17.98 -17.72 15.92
N PRO A 72 17.69 -17.49 14.64
CA PRO A 72 18.58 -16.76 13.75
C PRO A 72 18.92 -15.34 14.23
N MET A 73 18.01 -14.71 15.00
CA MET A 73 18.18 -13.35 15.53
C MET A 73 18.72 -13.31 16.96
N HIS A 74 18.67 -14.45 17.69
CA HIS A 74 19.13 -14.58 19.06
C HIS A 74 19.90 -15.89 19.21
N PRO A 75 21.17 -15.95 18.75
CA PRO A 75 21.97 -17.18 18.74
C PRO A 75 22.17 -17.78 20.13
N GLU A 76 22.04 -16.99 21.18
CA GLU A 76 22.10 -17.41 22.56
C GLU A 76 20.87 -18.19 23.03
N VAL A 77 19.78 -18.18 22.24
CA VAL A 77 18.59 -19.00 22.51
C VAL A 77 18.74 -20.33 21.81
N VAL A 78 19.04 -21.35 22.59
CA VAL A 78 19.19 -22.75 22.14
C VAL A 78 18.11 -23.60 22.82
N SER A 79 17.51 -24.54 22.07
CA SER A 79 16.48 -25.47 22.55
C SER A 79 16.71 -26.85 21.95
N ASP A 80 16.42 -27.88 22.71
CA ASP A 80 16.50 -29.28 22.27
C ASP A 80 15.27 -29.72 21.46
N ALA A 81 14.26 -28.81 21.31
CA ALA A 81 13.02 -29.09 20.59
C ALA A 81 12.64 -27.91 19.71
N PRO A 82 11.92 -28.15 18.58
CA PRO A 82 11.36 -27.09 17.77
C PRO A 82 10.35 -26.25 18.58
N GLY A 83 10.41 -24.93 18.44
CA GLY A 83 9.57 -24.01 19.20
C GLY A 83 9.70 -22.57 18.74
N LYS A 84 9.19 -21.65 19.56
CA LYS A 84 9.32 -20.21 19.32
C LYS A 84 10.37 -19.59 20.25
N CYS A 85 11.16 -18.69 19.72
CA CYS A 85 12.10 -17.90 20.49
C CYS A 85 11.38 -17.04 21.55
N PRO A 86 11.70 -17.16 22.83
CA PRO A 86 11.05 -16.39 23.89
C PRO A 86 11.33 -14.88 23.81
N LYS A 87 12.38 -14.47 23.08
CA LYS A 87 12.77 -13.07 22.94
C LYS A 87 12.07 -12.35 21.77
N CYS A 88 11.82 -13.05 20.65
CA CYS A 88 11.27 -12.40 19.45
C CYS A 88 10.05 -13.14 18.84
N GLY A 89 9.65 -14.30 19.36
CA GLY A 89 8.51 -15.06 18.86
C GLY A 89 8.73 -15.82 17.55
N MET A 90 9.89 -15.70 16.89
CA MET A 90 10.22 -16.45 15.68
C MET A 90 10.43 -17.92 15.97
N PHE A 91 10.14 -18.77 15.00
CA PHE A 91 10.42 -20.20 15.11
C PHE A 91 11.92 -20.46 15.16
N LEU A 92 12.32 -21.39 16.03
CA LEU A 92 13.70 -21.85 16.13
C LEU A 92 13.98 -22.77 14.93
N VAL A 93 15.16 -22.62 14.33
CA VAL A 93 15.66 -23.43 13.24
C VAL A 93 16.70 -24.40 13.75
N LYS A 94 16.80 -25.59 13.13
CA LYS A 94 17.81 -26.59 13.47
C LYS A 94 19.19 -26.04 13.17
N ALA A 95 20.07 -26.06 14.16
CA ALA A 95 21.46 -25.69 13.97
C ALA A 95 22.13 -26.75 13.08
N GLU A 96 22.55 -26.37 11.87
CA GLU A 96 23.40 -27.22 11.04
C GLU A 96 24.84 -27.14 11.59
N GLU A 97 25.48 -28.26 11.69
CA GLU A 97 26.90 -28.35 12.05
C GLU A 97 27.73 -27.77 10.87
N GLY A 98 27.96 -26.45 10.91
CA GLY A 98 28.76 -25.75 9.94
C GLY A 98 30.23 -25.78 10.29
N GLU A 99 31.03 -26.23 9.35
CA GLU A 99 32.49 -26.21 9.39
C GLU A 99 33.03 -24.82 9.75
N SER A 100 33.92 -24.80 10.74
CA SER A 100 34.61 -23.61 11.24
C SER A 100 35.66 -23.14 10.21
N HIS A 101 35.41 -22.04 9.51
CA HIS A 101 36.47 -21.24 8.91
C HIS A 101 36.78 -20.05 9.79
N GLY A 102 37.88 -20.20 10.55
CA GLY A 102 38.44 -19.11 11.31
C GLY A 102 39.13 -18.07 10.42
N HIS A 103 38.65 -16.84 10.48
CA HIS A 103 39.42 -15.68 10.06
C HIS A 103 39.61 -14.75 11.28
N GLY A 104 40.78 -14.88 11.90
CA GLY A 104 41.24 -13.93 12.89
C GLY A 104 41.67 -12.63 12.19
N HIS A 105 41.07 -11.52 12.57
CA HIS A 105 41.64 -10.20 12.36
C HIS A 105 41.95 -9.57 13.73
N GLY A 106 43.24 -9.55 14.04
CA GLY A 106 43.77 -8.83 15.16
C GLY A 106 43.76 -7.31 14.90
N HIS A 107 43.16 -6.55 15.79
CA HIS A 107 43.32 -5.09 15.86
C HIS A 107 44.46 -4.77 16.79
N GLY A 108 45.58 -4.30 16.21
CA GLY A 108 46.64 -3.60 16.93
C GLY A 108 46.29 -2.10 16.91
N GLY A 109 46.13 -1.53 18.10
CA GLY A 109 45.97 -0.10 18.27
C GLY A 109 47.32 0.61 18.25
N HIS A 110 47.36 1.75 17.57
CA HIS A 110 48.36 2.80 17.86
C HIS A 110 47.67 4.15 17.73
N GLY A 111 47.60 4.84 18.88
CA GLY A 111 47.28 6.24 18.94
C GLY A 111 48.51 7.09 18.60
N HIS A 112 48.29 8.21 17.92
CA HIS A 112 49.17 9.40 18.02
C HIS A 112 48.32 10.65 17.80
N GLU A 113 48.48 11.55 18.75
CA GLU A 113 47.99 12.92 18.78
C GLU A 113 48.87 13.87 17.93
N HIS A 114 48.28 15.05 17.71
CA HIS A 114 48.85 16.37 17.33
C HIS A 114 49.07 16.64 15.85
N GLY A 115 48.50 17.73 15.40
CA GLY A 115 48.94 19.08 15.35
C GLY A 115 48.33 19.84 14.17
N SER A 116 47.73 20.94 14.47
CA SER A 116 47.32 22.02 13.59
C SER A 116 48.44 22.57 12.73
N GLU A 117 48.14 22.98 11.48
CA GLU A 117 48.37 24.34 11.00
C GLU A 117 48.02 24.54 9.53
N ALA A 118 47.61 25.76 9.25
CA ALA A 118 47.13 26.29 7.97
C ALA A 118 48.25 26.70 7.03
N HIS A 119 47.86 26.95 5.78
CA HIS A 119 48.41 27.76 4.69
C HIS A 119 48.41 26.94 3.38
N GLY A 120 47.96 27.39 2.22
CA GLY A 120 47.82 28.68 1.61
C GLY A 120 47.64 28.40 0.10
N ALA A 121 46.91 29.26 -0.57
CA ALA A 121 46.56 29.23 -1.97
C ALA A 121 47.76 29.37 -2.95
N HIS A 122 47.56 28.85 -4.14
CA HIS A 122 48.04 29.32 -5.48
C HIS A 122 47.64 28.22 -6.49
N GLY A 123 46.98 28.38 -7.62
CA GLY A 123 46.88 29.45 -8.59
C GLY A 123 47.62 29.07 -9.85
N HIS A 124 46.88 29.03 -11.00
CA HIS A 124 47.32 29.03 -12.43
C HIS A 124 47.78 27.66 -12.97
N GLY A 125 47.52 27.31 -14.23
CA GLY A 125 47.02 28.00 -15.39
C GLY A 125 46.91 26.99 -16.57
N ASP A 126 46.16 27.43 -17.57
CA ASP A 126 45.97 26.86 -18.91
C ASP A 126 47.23 26.45 -19.67
N HIS A 127 47.01 25.48 -20.54
CA HIS A 127 47.50 25.39 -21.93
C HIS A 127 47.00 24.06 -22.51
N GLY A 128 46.23 23.90 -23.52
CA GLY A 128 46.18 24.36 -24.86
C GLY A 128 47.04 23.58 -25.83
N GLY A 129 46.39 22.79 -26.72
CA GLY A 129 46.87 22.68 -28.06
C GLY A 129 47.31 21.33 -28.64
N HIS A 130 46.49 20.80 -29.55
CA HIS A 130 46.80 20.24 -30.86
C HIS A 130 47.76 19.04 -31.06
N GLY A 131 47.26 18.01 -31.79
CA GLY A 131 47.94 17.66 -33.02
C GLY A 131 48.03 16.18 -33.41
N LYS A 132 47.20 15.79 -34.36
CA LYS A 132 47.42 14.95 -35.53
C LYS A 132 48.06 13.54 -35.43
N GLN A 133 47.21 12.62 -35.91
CA GLN A 133 47.50 11.45 -36.78
C GLN A 133 48.94 11.16 -37.13
N GLN A 134 49.30 9.85 -37.04
CA GLN A 134 50.02 9.14 -38.10
C GLN A 134 49.87 7.61 -37.97
N ASP A 135 49.42 7.01 -39.09
CA ASP A 135 49.43 5.59 -39.39
C ASP A 135 50.85 5.01 -39.39
N HIS A 136 51.03 3.80 -38.86
CA HIS A 136 52.07 2.91 -39.33
C HIS A 136 51.60 1.46 -39.30
N SER A 137 51.57 0.89 -40.51
CA SER A 137 51.41 -0.49 -40.87
C SER A 137 52.59 -1.34 -40.48
N GLY A 138 52.32 -2.58 -40.06
CA GLY A 138 53.11 -3.75 -40.43
C GLY A 138 54.25 -4.12 -39.50
N HIS A 139 54.11 -5.27 -38.83
CA HIS A 139 55.18 -6.28 -38.80
C HIS A 139 54.63 -7.67 -38.48
N ASP A 140 54.92 -8.60 -39.34
CA ASP A 140 54.67 -10.04 -39.23
C ASP A 140 55.53 -10.71 -38.14
N GLY A 141 54.94 -11.75 -37.51
CA GLY A 141 55.65 -12.99 -37.22
C GLY A 141 56.40 -13.06 -35.89
N HIS A 142 55.84 -13.74 -34.89
CA HIS A 142 56.65 -14.69 -34.12
C HIS A 142 55.75 -15.83 -33.61
N ASP A 143 56.09 -17.03 -34.10
CA ASP A 143 55.60 -18.31 -33.58
C ASP A 143 56.14 -18.61 -32.20
N GLY A 144 55.27 -19.28 -31.40
CA GLY A 144 55.72 -20.26 -30.43
C GLY A 144 55.83 -19.85 -28.98
N HIS A 145 54.74 -20.00 -28.20
CA HIS A 145 54.86 -20.53 -26.85
C HIS A 145 53.72 -21.51 -26.57
N ALA A 146 54.09 -22.80 -26.63
CA ALA A 146 53.31 -23.90 -26.10
C ALA A 146 53.36 -23.87 -24.56
N GLY A 147 52.23 -24.12 -23.90
CA GLY A 147 52.16 -24.71 -22.59
C GLY A 147 51.88 -23.82 -21.42
N HIS A 148 50.61 -23.53 -21.15
CA HIS A 148 50.13 -23.37 -19.76
C HIS A 148 48.99 -24.34 -19.54
N GLY A 149 49.17 -25.16 -18.50
CA GLY A 149 48.42 -26.31 -18.11
C GLY A 149 46.91 -26.05 -18.00
N GLY A 150 46.16 -27.02 -18.54
CA GLY A 150 44.75 -27.07 -18.36
C GLY A 150 44.41 -27.18 -16.87
N HIS A 151 43.68 -26.21 -16.36
CA HIS A 151 42.86 -26.41 -15.16
C HIS A 151 41.70 -27.27 -15.63
N SER A 152 41.79 -28.59 -15.36
CA SER A 152 40.63 -29.47 -15.43
C SER A 152 39.66 -29.03 -14.37
N GLU A 153 38.65 -28.26 -14.77
CA GLU A 153 37.45 -28.10 -13.95
C GLU A 153 36.86 -29.49 -13.73
N ALA A 154 36.84 -29.90 -12.49
CA ALA A 154 36.30 -31.19 -12.09
C ALA A 154 34.81 -31.22 -12.47
N ALA A 155 34.47 -32.10 -13.43
CA ALA A 155 33.07 -32.38 -13.75
C ALA A 155 32.38 -32.93 -12.52
N ILE A 156 31.38 -32.24 -12.02
CA ILE A 156 30.49 -32.73 -10.98
C ILE A 156 29.41 -33.53 -11.71
N ASP A 157 29.34 -34.84 -11.42
CA ASP A 157 28.36 -35.78 -11.96
C ASP A 157 28.30 -35.94 -13.51
N GLY A 158 29.44 -35.84 -14.20
CA GLY A 158 29.49 -36.09 -15.64
C GLY A 158 28.87 -34.99 -16.51
N ILE A 159 28.56 -33.85 -15.95
CA ILE A 159 28.12 -32.64 -16.66
C ILE A 159 29.33 -31.70 -16.75
N GLU A 160 29.91 -31.57 -17.94
CA GLU A 160 30.86 -30.51 -18.21
C GLU A 160 30.13 -29.18 -18.28
N PRO A 161 30.41 -28.21 -17.38
CA PRO A 161 29.84 -26.88 -17.53
C PRO A 161 30.44 -26.21 -18.76
N HIS A 162 29.67 -26.14 -19.82
CA HIS A 162 30.03 -25.35 -20.99
C HIS A 162 29.99 -23.87 -20.63
N PHE A 163 31.12 -23.24 -20.44
CA PHE A 163 31.24 -21.80 -20.21
C PHE A 163 30.47 -20.97 -21.27
N MET A 164 30.41 -21.46 -22.51
CA MET A 164 29.65 -20.81 -23.59
C MET A 164 28.13 -20.93 -23.43
N SER A 165 27.64 -21.89 -22.66
CA SER A 165 26.17 -22.06 -22.47
C SER A 165 25.52 -20.90 -21.67
N MET A 166 26.27 -20.24 -20.80
CA MET A 166 25.75 -19.08 -20.06
C MET A 166 25.61 -17.85 -20.98
N VAL A 167 26.48 -17.67 -21.95
CA VAL A 167 26.39 -16.61 -22.96
C VAL A 167 25.23 -16.89 -23.93
N GLU A 168 25.09 -18.16 -24.36
CA GLU A 168 24.00 -18.59 -25.25
C GLU A 168 22.62 -18.48 -24.57
N MET A 169 22.51 -18.76 -23.27
CA MET A 169 21.24 -18.61 -22.52
C MET A 169 20.78 -17.17 -22.39
N THR A 170 21.66 -16.21 -22.50
CA THR A 170 21.31 -14.77 -22.43
C THR A 170 21.21 -14.11 -23.81
N GLU A 171 21.51 -14.85 -24.88
CA GLU A 171 21.41 -14.34 -26.25
C GLU A 171 19.95 -14.06 -26.62
N GLY A 172 19.66 -12.83 -27.03
CA GLY A 172 18.32 -12.40 -27.38
C GLY A 172 17.47 -11.88 -26.21
N GLN A 173 17.98 -11.93 -24.98
CA GLN A 173 17.28 -11.34 -23.83
C GLN A 173 17.40 -9.82 -23.81
N PRO A 174 16.42 -9.12 -23.19
CA PRO A 174 16.49 -7.68 -23.03
C PRO A 174 17.70 -7.27 -22.20
N ARG A 175 18.25 -6.08 -22.52
CA ARG A 175 19.37 -5.50 -21.76
C ARG A 175 18.84 -4.56 -20.70
N SER A 176 19.32 -4.72 -19.48
CA SER A 176 19.08 -3.78 -18.40
C SER A 176 19.83 -2.45 -18.60
N SER A 177 19.55 -1.46 -17.76
CA SER A 177 20.16 -0.13 -17.84
C SER A 177 21.69 -0.14 -17.66
N ASP A 178 22.25 -1.16 -17.01
CA ASP A 178 23.68 -1.40 -16.84
C ASP A 178 24.30 -2.22 -17.99
N GLY A 179 23.48 -2.63 -18.97
CA GLY A 179 23.90 -3.35 -20.17
C GLY A 179 23.97 -4.88 -20.04
N LEU A 180 23.62 -5.43 -18.87
CA LEU A 180 23.53 -6.86 -18.66
C LEU A 180 22.29 -7.43 -19.38
N GLN A 181 22.42 -8.64 -19.91
CA GLN A 181 21.28 -9.40 -20.44
C GLN A 181 20.72 -10.27 -19.32
N MET A 182 19.46 -10.01 -18.96
CA MET A 182 18.77 -10.75 -17.91
C MET A 182 17.36 -11.10 -18.34
N ASP A 183 16.83 -12.21 -17.82
CA ASP A 183 15.43 -12.53 -17.95
C ASP A 183 14.59 -11.51 -17.14
N TRP A 184 13.65 -10.87 -17.80
CA TRP A 184 12.64 -10.09 -17.11
C TRP A 184 11.59 -11.01 -16.54
N ILE A 185 11.23 -10.77 -15.29
CA ILE A 185 10.23 -11.57 -14.59
C ILE A 185 8.96 -10.76 -14.40
N GLU A 186 7.81 -11.39 -14.66
CA GLU A 186 6.51 -10.80 -14.35
C GLU A 186 6.04 -11.24 -12.98
N VAL A 187 5.77 -10.26 -12.11
CA VAL A 187 5.31 -10.50 -10.75
C VAL A 187 3.94 -9.87 -10.55
N PRO A 188 2.88 -10.69 -10.34
CA PRO A 188 1.54 -10.19 -10.05
C PRO A 188 1.36 -9.85 -8.58
N PHE A 189 0.78 -8.68 -8.29
CA PHE A 189 0.34 -8.23 -6.98
C PHE A 189 -1.18 -8.08 -6.97
N GLY A 190 -1.83 -8.60 -5.94
CA GLY A 190 -3.29 -8.60 -5.85
C GLY A 190 -3.93 -9.91 -6.36
N PRO A 191 -5.26 -10.02 -6.26
CA PRO A 191 -6.24 -9.01 -5.83
C PRO A 191 -6.27 -8.68 -4.33
N PHE A 192 -5.55 -9.40 -3.49
CA PHE A 192 -5.52 -9.24 -2.03
C PHE A 192 -4.10 -9.01 -1.53
N PHE A 193 -3.41 -8.04 -2.08
CA PHE A 193 -2.07 -7.68 -1.64
C PHE A 193 -2.15 -6.56 -0.59
N PRO A 194 -1.46 -6.69 0.58
CA PRO A 194 -1.49 -5.67 1.63
C PRO A 194 -1.08 -4.29 1.13
N GLY A 195 -1.93 -3.29 1.38
CA GLY A 195 -1.70 -1.91 0.95
C GLY A 195 -2.24 -1.58 -0.45
N LEU A 196 -2.55 -2.56 -1.31
CA LEU A 196 -3.31 -2.31 -2.54
C LEU A 196 -4.82 -2.48 -2.29
N PRO A 197 -5.69 -1.70 -2.95
CA PRO A 197 -7.12 -1.89 -2.84
C PRO A 197 -7.53 -3.29 -3.28
N ALA A 198 -8.36 -3.97 -2.49
CA ALA A 198 -8.88 -5.28 -2.84
C ALA A 198 -9.61 -5.23 -4.19
N GLY A 199 -9.30 -6.19 -5.07
CA GLY A 199 -9.83 -6.24 -6.43
C GLY A 199 -8.95 -5.56 -7.49
N LEU A 200 -7.85 -4.90 -7.12
CA LEU A 200 -6.85 -4.40 -8.06
C LEU A 200 -5.79 -5.48 -8.32
N ARG A 201 -5.48 -5.74 -9.58
CA ARG A 201 -4.32 -6.53 -10.00
C ARG A 201 -3.30 -5.63 -10.65
N LEU A 202 -2.09 -5.61 -10.10
CA LEU A 202 -0.92 -4.95 -10.62
C LEU A 202 0.08 -6.04 -11.04
N THR A 203 0.50 -6.06 -12.30
CA THR A 203 1.59 -6.92 -12.78
C THR A 203 2.79 -6.04 -13.08
N LEU A 204 3.90 -6.30 -12.44
CA LEU A 204 5.16 -5.60 -12.68
C LEU A 204 6.11 -6.52 -13.45
N THR A 205 6.67 -6.00 -14.52
CA THR A 205 7.80 -6.62 -15.24
C THR A 205 9.08 -6.06 -14.61
N LEU A 206 9.87 -6.94 -14.01
CA LEU A 206 11.06 -6.57 -13.26
C LEU A 206 12.32 -6.93 -14.04
N ASP A 207 13.25 -5.99 -14.05
CA ASP A 207 14.65 -6.16 -14.45
C ASP A 207 15.48 -6.08 -13.15
N GLY A 208 15.81 -7.23 -12.59
CA GLY A 208 16.30 -7.30 -11.21
C GLY A 208 15.26 -6.80 -10.20
N ASP A 209 15.55 -5.74 -9.51
CA ASP A 209 14.63 -5.05 -8.57
C ASP A 209 13.96 -3.80 -9.15
N THR A 210 14.28 -3.45 -10.39
CA THR A 210 13.79 -2.26 -11.08
C THR A 210 12.60 -2.59 -11.98
N VAL A 211 11.59 -1.75 -11.97
CA VAL A 211 10.40 -1.92 -12.82
C VAL A 211 10.67 -1.48 -14.24
N ALA A 212 10.71 -2.44 -15.16
CA ALA A 212 10.82 -2.23 -16.61
C ALA A 212 9.45 -1.96 -17.26
N GLY A 213 8.38 -2.55 -16.73
CA GLY A 213 7.02 -2.36 -17.21
C GLY A 213 5.97 -2.61 -16.13
N SER A 214 4.77 -2.11 -16.33
CA SER A 214 3.65 -2.37 -15.42
C SER A 214 2.32 -2.43 -16.17
N GLU A 215 1.47 -3.36 -15.75
CA GLU A 215 0.10 -3.47 -16.17
C GLU A 215 -0.80 -3.42 -14.93
N VAL A 216 -1.87 -2.64 -14.99
CA VAL A 216 -2.87 -2.57 -13.91
C VAL A 216 -4.26 -2.77 -14.46
N ARG A 217 -5.06 -3.57 -13.76
CA ARG A 217 -6.47 -3.78 -14.10
C ARG A 217 -7.33 -4.02 -12.87
N SER A 218 -8.58 -3.64 -12.98
CA SER A 218 -9.60 -4.03 -12.00
C SER A 218 -10.08 -5.45 -12.31
N LEU A 219 -10.19 -6.30 -11.30
CA LEU A 219 -10.81 -7.63 -11.39
C LEU A 219 -12.28 -7.61 -10.98
N VAL A 220 -12.74 -6.50 -10.40
CA VAL A 220 -14.15 -6.32 -10.03
C VAL A 220 -14.90 -5.49 -11.07
N GLY A 221 -14.25 -4.49 -11.64
CA GLY A 221 -14.82 -3.64 -12.67
C GLY A 221 -16.06 -2.87 -12.23
N ARG A 222 -16.60 -2.06 -13.13
CA ARG A 222 -17.86 -1.36 -12.94
C ARG A 222 -18.98 -2.10 -13.66
N ALA A 223 -20.00 -2.56 -12.92
CA ALA A 223 -21.19 -3.17 -13.52
C ALA A 223 -22.06 -2.13 -14.22
N GLU A 224 -23.01 -2.57 -15.03
CA GLU A 224 -24.01 -1.70 -15.65
C GLU A 224 -24.79 -0.91 -14.58
N LEU A 225 -24.99 0.38 -14.84
CA LEU A 225 -25.63 1.29 -13.90
C LEU A 225 -27.14 1.06 -13.81
N VAL A 226 -27.79 0.82 -14.93
CA VAL A 226 -29.22 0.55 -15.03
C VAL A 226 -29.42 -0.93 -15.33
N ASP A 227 -30.17 -1.60 -14.45
CA ASP A 227 -30.49 -3.02 -14.61
C ASP A 227 -31.83 -3.15 -15.36
N GLY A 228 -31.78 -3.68 -16.58
CA GLY A 228 -32.93 -3.79 -17.47
C GLY A 228 -33.34 -2.47 -18.15
N PRO A 229 -34.55 -2.38 -18.72
CA PRO A 229 -34.96 -1.25 -19.55
C PRO A 229 -35.26 0.04 -18.76
N GLN A 230 -35.56 -0.07 -17.48
CA GLN A 230 -35.83 1.06 -16.57
C GLN A 230 -35.74 0.66 -15.10
N MET A 231 -35.35 1.59 -14.26
CA MET A 231 -35.20 1.37 -12.82
C MET A 231 -35.90 2.46 -12.02
N ARG A 232 -36.48 2.11 -10.86
CA ARG A 232 -37.01 3.13 -9.94
C ARG A 232 -35.87 4.00 -9.42
N VAL A 233 -36.09 5.30 -9.27
CA VAL A 233 -35.04 6.23 -8.80
C VAL A 233 -34.44 5.83 -7.44
N ALA A 234 -35.25 5.33 -6.52
CA ALA A 234 -34.77 4.88 -5.21
C ALA A 234 -33.83 3.68 -5.33
N ASP A 235 -34.18 2.70 -6.19
CA ASP A 235 -33.36 1.50 -6.43
C ASP A 235 -32.05 1.86 -7.14
N PHE A 236 -32.10 2.82 -8.08
CA PHE A 236 -30.90 3.33 -8.75
C PHE A 236 -29.93 4.00 -7.77
N VAL A 237 -30.43 4.82 -6.84
CA VAL A 237 -29.59 5.48 -5.83
C VAL A 237 -28.93 4.45 -4.92
N GLU A 238 -29.68 3.43 -4.46
CA GLU A 238 -29.14 2.34 -3.64
C GLU A 238 -28.14 1.51 -4.42
N ARG A 239 -28.43 1.16 -5.67
CA ARG A 239 -27.54 0.41 -6.53
C ARG A 239 -26.21 1.14 -6.75
N LEU A 240 -26.25 2.42 -7.14
CA LEU A 240 -25.03 3.19 -7.36
C LEU A 240 -24.17 3.29 -6.10
N ALA A 241 -24.79 3.52 -4.94
CA ALA A 241 -24.07 3.54 -3.66
C ALA A 241 -23.43 2.17 -3.33
N ALA A 242 -24.16 1.07 -3.57
CA ALA A 242 -23.66 -0.29 -3.33
C ALA A 242 -22.52 -0.69 -4.29
N MET A 243 -22.56 -0.21 -5.54
CA MET A 243 -21.51 -0.45 -6.53
C MET A 243 -20.19 0.26 -6.20
N MET A 244 -20.22 1.27 -5.33
CA MET A 244 -19.06 2.12 -4.98
C MET A 244 -18.72 2.02 -3.49
N PRO A 245 -18.30 0.83 -3.00
CA PRO A 245 -18.19 0.55 -1.56
C PRO A 245 -17.15 1.40 -0.82
N LEU A 246 -16.19 1.99 -1.54
CA LEU A 246 -15.18 2.88 -0.96
C LEU A 246 -15.64 4.34 -0.83
N SER A 247 -16.79 4.71 -1.43
CA SER A 247 -17.36 6.06 -1.36
C SER A 247 -18.88 6.07 -1.54
N PRO A 248 -19.64 5.22 -0.81
CA PRO A 248 -21.07 5.03 -1.02
C PRO A 248 -21.90 6.30 -0.79
N VAL A 249 -21.52 7.15 0.17
CA VAL A 249 -22.24 8.39 0.47
C VAL A 249 -22.07 9.44 -0.62
N ALA A 250 -20.86 9.55 -1.16
CA ALA A 250 -20.57 10.45 -2.27
C ALA A 250 -21.39 10.05 -3.51
N TYR A 251 -21.37 8.77 -3.90
CA TYR A 251 -22.12 8.32 -5.08
C TYR A 251 -23.63 8.34 -4.88
N ARG A 252 -24.11 8.11 -3.66
CA ARG A 252 -25.52 8.34 -3.28
C ARG A 252 -25.90 9.82 -3.46
N THR A 253 -25.03 10.74 -3.00
CA THR A 253 -25.24 12.18 -3.16
C THR A 253 -25.27 12.57 -4.63
N LEU A 254 -24.36 12.02 -5.43
CA LEU A 254 -24.28 12.25 -6.87
C LEU A 254 -25.54 11.81 -7.58
N ALA A 255 -26.04 10.59 -7.28
CA ALA A 255 -27.29 10.07 -7.85
C ALA A 255 -28.50 10.95 -7.47
N CYS A 256 -28.64 11.33 -6.20
CA CYS A 256 -29.70 12.22 -5.75
C CYS A 256 -29.66 13.57 -6.48
N ALA A 257 -28.48 14.17 -6.62
CA ALA A 257 -28.31 15.47 -7.27
C ALA A 257 -28.66 15.40 -8.78
N ALA A 258 -28.21 14.36 -9.50
CA ALA A 258 -28.53 14.19 -10.91
C ALA A 258 -30.04 13.97 -11.16
N ILE A 259 -30.68 13.17 -10.31
CA ILE A 259 -32.14 12.93 -10.38
C ILE A 259 -32.93 14.20 -10.03
N GLU A 260 -32.51 14.94 -9.01
CA GLU A 260 -33.13 16.20 -8.60
C GLU A 260 -33.04 17.26 -9.71
N GLU A 261 -31.91 17.32 -10.41
CA GLU A 261 -31.75 18.20 -11.57
C GLU A 261 -32.67 17.76 -12.71
N ALA A 262 -32.69 16.46 -13.09
CA ALA A 262 -33.58 15.93 -14.12
C ALA A 262 -35.06 16.20 -13.83
N ALA A 263 -35.43 16.22 -12.55
CA ALA A 263 -36.79 16.45 -12.10
C ALA A 263 -37.09 17.91 -11.75
N SER A 264 -36.11 18.81 -11.83
CA SER A 264 -36.21 20.22 -11.40
C SER A 264 -36.70 20.38 -9.96
N VAL A 265 -36.19 19.51 -9.06
CA VAL A 265 -36.59 19.47 -7.64
C VAL A 265 -35.47 20.09 -6.78
N ASP A 266 -35.79 21.11 -6.00
CA ASP A 266 -34.85 21.67 -4.99
C ASP A 266 -34.90 20.83 -3.71
N PRO A 267 -33.77 20.24 -3.26
CA PRO A 267 -33.70 19.49 -2.00
C PRO A 267 -33.87 20.39 -0.77
N GLY A 268 -33.67 21.69 -0.89
CA GLY A 268 -33.70 22.66 0.20
C GLY A 268 -32.38 22.82 0.94
N HIS A 269 -32.24 23.93 1.66
CA HIS A 269 -30.99 24.35 2.29
C HIS A 269 -30.43 23.34 3.30
N ASP A 270 -31.27 22.84 4.22
CA ASP A 270 -30.83 21.94 5.31
C ASP A 270 -30.39 20.56 4.74
N ALA A 271 -31.10 20.09 3.71
CA ALA A 271 -30.71 18.84 3.02
C ALA A 271 -29.35 18.98 2.33
N ARG A 272 -29.09 20.11 1.66
CA ARG A 272 -27.77 20.38 1.05
C ARG A 272 -26.66 20.43 2.09
N ARG A 273 -26.85 21.13 3.23
CA ARG A 273 -25.86 21.19 4.33
C ARG A 273 -25.59 19.82 4.93
N GLY A 274 -26.65 19.07 5.23
CA GLY A 274 -26.53 17.73 5.81
C GLY A 274 -25.82 16.75 4.88
N ARG A 275 -26.12 16.78 3.57
CA ARG A 275 -25.46 15.96 2.56
C ARG A 275 -23.98 16.35 2.40
N ALA A 276 -23.67 17.64 2.35
CA ALA A 276 -22.29 18.13 2.28
C ALA A 276 -21.47 17.60 3.46
N ALA A 277 -21.99 17.71 4.69
CA ALA A 277 -21.34 17.18 5.88
C ALA A 277 -21.22 15.65 5.87
N ALA A 278 -22.18 14.92 5.30
CA ALA A 278 -22.11 13.46 5.15
C ALA A 278 -20.98 13.04 4.19
N VAL A 279 -20.80 13.74 3.07
CA VAL A 279 -19.70 13.51 2.13
C VAL A 279 -18.35 13.87 2.77
N GLU A 280 -18.27 14.96 3.53
CA GLU A 280 -17.03 15.34 4.21
C GLU A 280 -16.68 14.37 5.35
N ARG A 281 -17.65 13.77 6.05
CA ARG A 281 -17.43 12.66 6.99
C ARG A 281 -16.84 11.44 6.27
N GLU A 282 -17.41 11.06 5.14
CA GLU A 282 -16.88 9.97 4.32
C GLU A 282 -15.46 10.29 3.82
N ARG A 283 -15.15 11.54 3.44
CA ARG A 283 -13.83 11.99 3.05
C ARG A 283 -12.81 11.79 4.17
N ILE A 284 -13.15 12.17 5.41
CA ILE A 284 -12.28 11.92 6.57
C ILE A 284 -12.04 10.42 6.73
N ALA A 285 -13.09 9.60 6.70
CA ALA A 285 -12.99 8.15 6.86
C ALA A 285 -12.17 7.51 5.73
N SER A 286 -12.38 7.92 4.47
CA SER A 286 -11.63 7.45 3.30
C SER A 286 -10.14 7.82 3.38
N HIS A 287 -9.80 9.05 3.72
CA HIS A 287 -8.41 9.47 3.87
C HIS A 287 -7.71 8.82 5.07
N LEU A 288 -8.42 8.56 6.17
CA LEU A 288 -7.89 7.80 7.30
C LEU A 288 -7.66 6.32 6.92
N ASN A 289 -8.57 5.71 6.16
CA ASN A 289 -8.37 4.37 5.61
C ASN A 289 -7.13 4.32 4.72
N TRP A 290 -7.02 5.29 3.79
CA TRP A 290 -5.85 5.40 2.93
C TRP A 290 -4.55 5.55 3.75
N LEU A 291 -4.54 6.36 4.82
CA LEU A 291 -3.39 6.49 5.71
C LEU A 291 -3.07 5.17 6.42
N ALA A 292 -4.08 4.35 6.75
CA ALA A 292 -3.87 3.04 7.37
C ALA A 292 -3.22 2.05 6.38
N GLU A 293 -3.77 1.93 5.18
CA GLU A 293 -3.24 1.07 4.12
C GLU A 293 -1.83 1.51 3.69
N PHE A 294 -1.64 2.82 3.52
CA PHE A 294 -0.35 3.40 3.22
C PHE A 294 0.68 3.15 4.33
N GLY A 295 0.27 3.24 5.59
CA GLY A 295 1.09 2.91 6.74
C GLY A 295 1.50 1.44 6.77
N LEU A 296 0.59 0.54 6.41
CA LEU A 296 0.85 -0.89 6.29
C LEU A 296 1.89 -1.16 5.19
N GLN A 297 1.66 -0.65 3.98
CA GLN A 297 2.53 -0.82 2.81
C GLN A 297 3.94 -0.26 3.03
N SER A 298 4.05 0.88 3.68
CA SER A 298 5.34 1.56 3.89
C SER A 298 6.04 1.20 5.21
N GLY A 299 5.52 0.21 5.96
CA GLY A 299 6.11 -0.29 7.20
C GLY A 299 5.86 0.58 8.45
N PHE A 300 4.98 1.59 8.37
CA PHE A 300 4.62 2.44 9.51
C PHE A 300 3.41 1.87 10.28
N LEU A 301 3.59 0.70 10.93
CA LEU A 301 2.50 -0.02 11.61
C LEU A 301 1.78 0.82 12.67
N TRP A 302 2.47 1.76 13.34
CA TRP A 302 1.83 2.70 14.27
C TRP A 302 0.80 3.61 13.58
N LEU A 303 1.07 4.00 12.31
CA LEU A 303 0.15 4.79 11.50
C LEU A 303 -1.04 3.93 11.08
N ALA A 304 -0.78 2.72 10.57
CA ALA A 304 -1.82 1.77 10.18
C ALA A 304 -2.83 1.53 11.31
N ALA A 305 -2.35 1.17 12.49
CA ALA A 305 -3.20 0.91 13.66
C ALA A 305 -3.98 2.16 14.11
N ARG A 306 -3.33 3.32 14.16
CA ARG A 306 -3.97 4.53 14.68
C ARG A 306 -4.96 5.14 13.70
N ALA A 307 -4.63 5.16 12.41
CA ALA A 307 -5.52 5.68 11.37
C ALA A 307 -6.73 4.77 11.19
N GLY A 308 -6.56 3.44 11.18
CA GLY A 308 -7.66 2.49 11.11
C GLY A 308 -8.64 2.60 12.28
N ALA A 309 -8.14 2.74 13.50
CA ALA A 309 -9.00 2.93 14.67
C ALA A 309 -9.83 4.23 14.58
N LEU A 310 -9.23 5.33 14.09
CA LEU A 310 -9.94 6.60 13.91
C LEU A 310 -10.92 6.54 12.73
N GLN A 311 -10.59 5.83 11.65
CA GLN A 311 -11.47 5.60 10.51
C GLN A 311 -12.78 4.93 10.95
N LEU A 312 -12.69 3.84 11.72
CA LEU A 312 -13.87 3.14 12.25
C LEU A 312 -14.69 4.03 13.18
N ALA A 313 -14.04 4.84 14.03
CA ALA A 313 -14.73 5.76 14.93
C ALA A 313 -15.49 6.89 14.21
N VAL A 314 -15.02 7.28 13.00
CA VAL A 314 -15.62 8.38 12.21
C VAL A 314 -16.74 7.89 11.30
N GLN A 315 -16.65 6.68 10.76
CA GLN A 315 -17.48 6.19 9.66
C GLN A 315 -18.99 6.30 9.89
N GLY A 316 -19.47 6.04 11.10
CA GLY A 316 -20.88 6.13 11.48
C GLY A 316 -21.22 7.28 12.45
N ALA A 317 -20.23 8.14 12.78
CA ALA A 317 -20.40 9.16 13.81
C ALA A 317 -21.33 10.31 13.36
N ASP A 318 -22.08 10.86 14.30
CA ASP A 318 -22.76 12.14 14.17
C ASP A 318 -21.79 13.31 14.40
N VAL A 319 -22.30 14.55 14.38
CA VAL A 319 -21.47 15.75 14.58
C VAL A 319 -20.76 15.74 15.93
N ALA A 320 -21.40 15.28 16.98
CA ALA A 320 -20.81 15.20 18.32
C ALA A 320 -19.69 14.15 18.39
N GLY A 321 -19.91 12.98 17.79
CA GLY A 321 -18.92 11.92 17.66
C GLY A 321 -17.69 12.38 16.87
N ILE A 322 -17.87 13.09 15.74
CA ILE A 322 -16.79 13.69 14.98
C ILE A 322 -16.01 14.71 15.82
N ALA A 323 -16.72 15.59 16.53
CA ALA A 323 -16.09 16.59 17.40
C ALA A 323 -15.24 15.94 18.50
N ALA A 324 -15.69 14.84 19.08
CA ALA A 324 -14.93 14.06 20.08
C ALA A 324 -13.61 13.49 19.51
N GLN A 325 -13.58 13.08 18.24
CA GLN A 325 -12.40 12.52 17.58
C GLN A 325 -11.48 13.60 16.97
N ALA A 326 -11.96 14.82 16.75
CA ALA A 326 -11.25 15.88 16.02
C ALA A 326 -9.85 16.15 16.59
N GLY A 327 -9.70 16.20 17.93
CA GLY A 327 -8.42 16.40 18.59
C GLY A 327 -7.41 15.27 18.31
N ALA A 328 -7.86 14.02 18.30
CA ALA A 328 -7.03 12.85 18.00
C ALA A 328 -6.62 12.82 16.52
N ILE A 329 -7.55 13.11 15.62
CA ILE A 329 -7.32 13.19 14.16
C ILE A 329 -6.29 14.27 13.85
N ARG A 330 -6.44 15.50 14.38
CA ARG A 330 -5.51 16.59 14.17
C ARG A 330 -4.11 16.30 14.75
N ARG A 331 -4.00 15.55 15.85
CA ARG A 331 -2.72 15.10 16.39
C ARG A 331 -2.05 14.08 15.45
N LEU A 332 -2.82 13.12 14.92
CA LEU A 332 -2.32 12.14 13.97
C LEU A 332 -1.79 12.81 12.71
N THR A 333 -2.58 13.65 12.05
CA THR A 333 -2.19 14.32 10.79
C THR A 333 -0.95 15.20 10.97
N ARG A 334 -0.84 15.93 12.08
CA ARG A 334 0.37 16.71 12.40
C ARG A 334 1.59 15.81 12.61
N ARG A 335 1.45 14.70 13.33
CA ARG A 335 2.55 13.74 13.56
C ARG A 335 3.04 13.12 12.25
N VAL A 336 2.12 12.71 11.39
CA VAL A 336 2.43 12.15 10.06
C VAL A 336 3.21 13.14 9.21
N GLN A 337 2.74 14.39 9.12
CA GLN A 337 3.39 15.44 8.33
C GLN A 337 4.78 15.84 8.88
N ALA A 338 4.96 15.72 10.20
CA ALA A 338 6.22 16.06 10.88
C ALA A 338 7.25 14.93 10.88
N ALA A 339 6.85 13.68 10.61
CA ALA A 339 7.71 12.49 10.71
C ALA A 339 8.89 12.55 9.71
N PRO A 340 10.17 12.64 10.18
CA PRO A 340 11.31 12.81 9.28
C PRO A 340 11.51 11.59 8.36
N LEU A 341 11.37 10.38 8.90
CA LEU A 341 11.55 9.14 8.16
C LEU A 341 10.52 9.00 7.03
N MET A 342 9.25 9.37 7.29
CA MET A 342 8.21 9.37 6.27
C MET A 342 8.49 10.40 5.17
N ARG A 343 8.99 11.59 5.54
CA ARG A 343 9.41 12.61 4.58
C ARG A 343 10.55 12.13 3.69
N MET A 344 11.53 11.45 4.28
CA MET A 344 12.66 10.89 3.55
C MET A 344 12.20 9.78 2.57
N ARG A 345 11.33 8.87 3.02
CA ARG A 345 10.83 7.72 2.26
C ARG A 345 9.93 8.10 1.09
N LEU A 346 9.19 9.22 1.17
CA LEU A 346 8.16 9.59 0.19
C LEU A 346 8.52 10.72 -0.75
N ARG A 347 9.56 11.46 -0.40
CA ARG A 347 10.01 12.59 -1.21
C ARG A 347 10.54 12.10 -2.55
N ARG A 348 10.06 12.70 -3.64
CA ARG A 348 10.38 12.37 -5.03
C ARG A 348 9.83 11.04 -5.56
N ILE A 349 9.23 10.20 -4.72
CA ILE A 349 8.58 8.96 -5.17
C ILE A 349 7.31 9.30 -5.96
N ALA A 350 7.09 8.63 -7.09
CA ALA A 350 5.89 8.77 -7.92
C ALA A 350 5.59 10.22 -8.32
N ARG A 351 6.58 10.94 -8.79
CA ARG A 351 6.41 12.33 -9.22
C ARG A 351 5.65 12.39 -10.54
N ILE A 352 4.56 13.15 -10.56
CA ILE A 352 3.71 13.36 -11.75
C ILE A 352 3.91 14.78 -12.25
N GLY A 353 4.16 14.92 -13.56
CA GLY A 353 4.30 16.20 -14.25
C GLY A 353 2.96 16.95 -14.33
N LYS A 354 3.01 18.26 -14.59
CA LYS A 354 1.80 19.10 -14.63
C LYS A 354 0.91 18.79 -15.84
N ASP A 355 1.51 18.34 -16.93
CA ASP A 355 0.82 18.13 -18.22
C ASP A 355 0.13 16.78 -18.34
N THR A 356 0.38 15.84 -17.41
CA THR A 356 -0.23 14.52 -17.41
C THR A 356 -1.66 14.61 -16.85
N PRO A 357 -2.70 14.06 -17.51
CA PRO A 357 -4.05 14.06 -16.94
C PRO A 357 -4.09 13.41 -15.55
N ALA A 358 -4.74 14.05 -14.60
CA ALA A 358 -4.94 13.54 -13.25
C ALA A 358 -6.20 14.14 -12.63
N SER A 359 -6.77 13.48 -11.63
CA SER A 359 -7.99 13.91 -10.94
C SER A 359 -7.80 13.96 -9.43
N GLY A 360 -8.57 14.82 -8.77
CA GLY A 360 -8.73 14.88 -7.32
C GLY A 360 -7.45 15.22 -6.56
N PRO A 361 -7.19 14.55 -5.42
CA PRO A 361 -6.00 14.79 -4.61
C PRO A 361 -4.68 14.57 -5.36
N VAL A 362 -4.68 13.73 -6.41
CA VAL A 362 -3.48 13.51 -7.24
C VAL A 362 -3.15 14.77 -8.03
N ASP A 363 -4.15 15.41 -8.66
CA ASP A 363 -3.99 16.65 -9.39
C ASP A 363 -3.65 17.82 -8.45
N ARG A 364 -4.39 17.98 -7.37
CA ARG A 364 -4.15 19.06 -6.40
C ARG A 364 -2.80 18.96 -5.68
N ALA A 365 -2.22 17.77 -5.56
CA ALA A 365 -0.88 17.60 -4.98
C ALA A 365 0.26 18.10 -5.86
N ARG A 366 0.02 18.35 -7.15
CA ARG A 366 1.00 18.89 -8.12
C ARG A 366 0.74 20.32 -8.53
N GLY A 367 -0.22 20.99 -7.91
CA GLY A 367 -0.57 22.39 -8.18
C GLY A 367 -1.82 22.57 -9.03
N GLY A 368 -2.52 21.51 -9.42
CA GLY A 368 -3.83 21.59 -10.07
C GLY A 368 -4.87 22.19 -9.11
N GLY A 369 -5.73 23.03 -9.63
CA GLY A 369 -6.76 23.71 -8.85
C GLY A 369 -8.17 23.12 -9.02
N SER A 370 -8.32 22.03 -9.76
CA SER A 370 -9.64 21.43 -10.03
C SER A 370 -10.20 20.73 -8.79
N ASP A 371 -11.32 21.24 -8.31
CA ASP A 371 -12.09 20.68 -7.21
C ASP A 371 -13.58 21.00 -7.44
N ALA A 372 -14.42 19.98 -7.56
CA ALA A 372 -15.84 20.16 -7.84
C ALA A 372 -16.59 20.90 -6.71
N ARG A 373 -16.02 20.95 -5.51
CA ARG A 373 -16.57 21.69 -4.36
C ARG A 373 -16.45 23.20 -4.49
N THR A 374 -15.54 23.70 -5.33
CA THR A 374 -15.25 25.14 -5.44
C THR A 374 -16.46 25.94 -5.93
N GLY A 375 -17.31 25.35 -6.76
CA GLY A 375 -18.49 26.01 -7.31
C GLY A 375 -19.77 25.83 -6.46
N ASP A 376 -19.71 25.04 -5.37
CA ASP A 376 -20.88 24.76 -4.52
C ASP A 376 -21.11 25.88 -3.51
N PRO A 377 -22.23 26.64 -3.60
CA PRO A 377 -22.53 27.74 -2.69
C PRO A 377 -22.68 27.27 -1.23
N THR A 378 -23.22 26.06 -1.00
CA THR A 378 -23.36 25.50 0.33
C THR A 378 -22.02 25.27 1.00
N LEU A 379 -21.05 24.68 0.26
CA LEU A 379 -19.71 24.44 0.79
C LEU A 379 -18.94 25.75 1.00
N LYS A 380 -19.13 26.73 0.13
CA LYS A 380 -18.57 28.07 0.30
C LYS A 380 -19.08 28.74 1.59
N ASP A 381 -20.37 28.64 1.87
CA ASP A 381 -20.99 29.16 3.10
C ASP A 381 -20.51 28.41 4.35
N LEU A 382 -20.08 27.16 4.21
CA LEU A 382 -19.47 26.36 5.28
C LEU A 382 -17.95 26.60 5.42
N GLY A 383 -17.38 27.56 4.69
CA GLY A 383 -15.96 27.93 4.79
C GLY A 383 -15.02 27.01 4.03
N PHE A 384 -15.51 26.29 3.01
CA PHE A 384 -14.66 25.47 2.17
C PHE A 384 -13.72 26.31 1.30
N GLU A 385 -12.47 25.89 1.21
CA GLU A 385 -11.44 26.43 0.32
C GLU A 385 -10.64 25.29 -0.32
N THR A 386 -10.36 25.38 -1.61
CA THR A 386 -9.56 24.37 -2.31
C THR A 386 -8.15 24.29 -1.72
N ARG A 387 -7.75 23.08 -1.31
CA ARG A 387 -6.39 22.81 -0.81
C ARG A 387 -5.51 22.32 -1.96
N VAL A 388 -4.30 22.89 -2.06
CA VAL A 388 -3.34 22.61 -3.14
C VAL A 388 -1.94 22.43 -2.55
N ARG A 389 -1.16 21.55 -3.15
CA ARG A 389 0.28 21.34 -2.92
C ARG A 389 1.01 21.34 -4.26
N ASN A 390 2.34 21.56 -4.27
CA ASN A 390 3.09 21.70 -5.52
C ASN A 390 4.16 20.62 -5.74
N GLY A 391 4.28 19.62 -4.85
CA GLY A 391 5.34 18.61 -4.92
C GLY A 391 5.15 17.58 -6.04
N GLY A 392 3.91 17.22 -6.32
CA GLY A 392 3.54 16.19 -7.31
C GLY A 392 3.98 14.78 -6.97
N ASP A 393 4.58 14.55 -5.80
CA ASP A 393 5.09 13.27 -5.33
C ASP A 393 4.18 12.62 -4.25
N ALA A 394 4.51 11.42 -3.81
CA ALA A 394 3.76 10.70 -2.78
C ALA A 394 3.66 11.50 -1.47
N LEU A 395 4.71 12.26 -1.11
CA LEU A 395 4.69 13.11 0.07
C LEU A 395 3.69 14.27 -0.06
N ALA A 396 3.61 14.88 -1.23
CA ALA A 396 2.65 15.95 -1.49
C ALA A 396 1.21 15.43 -1.41
N ARG A 397 0.93 14.23 -1.97
CA ARG A 397 -0.38 13.56 -1.87
C ARG A 397 -0.77 13.23 -0.44
N LEU A 398 0.17 12.72 0.37
CA LEU A 398 -0.05 12.45 1.79
C LEU A 398 -0.40 13.74 2.54
N ARG A 399 0.38 14.81 2.34
CA ARG A 399 0.18 16.10 3.02
C ARG A 399 -1.14 16.74 2.64
N LEU A 400 -1.51 16.66 1.35
CA LEU A 400 -2.78 17.18 0.87
C LEU A 400 -3.97 16.49 1.56
N ARG A 401 -3.96 15.15 1.64
CA ARG A 401 -5.01 14.41 2.35
C ARG A 401 -5.10 14.78 3.83
N CYS A 402 -3.98 15.03 4.48
CA CYS A 402 -3.98 15.54 5.86
C CYS A 402 -4.62 16.93 5.97
N ASP A 403 -4.40 17.81 5.00
CA ASP A 403 -5.02 19.14 4.95
C ASP A 403 -6.52 19.05 4.68
N GLU A 404 -6.95 18.17 3.77
CA GLU A 404 -8.36 17.92 3.48
C GLU A 404 -9.10 17.32 4.69
N ILE A 405 -8.49 16.39 5.42
CA ILE A 405 -9.06 15.89 6.69
C ILE A 405 -9.30 17.05 7.67
N ALA A 406 -8.33 17.93 7.83
CA ALA A 406 -8.46 19.06 8.74
C ALA A 406 -9.58 20.00 8.34
N GLN A 407 -9.72 20.29 7.05
CA GLN A 407 -10.78 21.12 6.51
C GLN A 407 -12.16 20.47 6.61
N SER A 408 -12.27 19.18 6.30
CA SER A 408 -13.53 18.44 6.43
C SER A 408 -14.08 18.47 7.87
N LEU A 409 -13.18 18.42 8.89
CA LEU A 409 -13.59 18.60 10.29
C LEU A 409 -14.22 19.98 10.54
N ASP A 410 -13.66 21.03 9.93
CA ASP A 410 -14.17 22.39 10.06
C ASP A 410 -15.51 22.57 9.33
N VAL A 411 -15.65 22.01 8.13
CA VAL A 411 -16.90 22.03 7.35
C VAL A 411 -18.03 21.30 8.09
N ILE A 412 -17.76 20.13 8.67
CA ILE A 412 -18.76 19.38 9.44
C ILE A 412 -19.20 20.17 10.67
N ALA A 413 -18.26 20.79 11.39
CA ALA A 413 -18.57 21.62 12.55
C ALA A 413 -19.41 22.83 12.17
N ALA A 414 -19.12 23.50 11.04
CA ALA A 414 -19.89 24.61 10.52
C ALA A 414 -21.29 24.19 10.05
N ALA A 415 -21.43 22.98 9.46
CA ALA A 415 -22.71 22.45 9.03
C ALA A 415 -23.64 22.18 10.20
N GLY A 416 -23.13 21.69 11.34
CA GLY A 416 -23.89 21.39 12.54
C GLY A 416 -24.88 20.23 12.43
N ILE A 417 -24.98 19.62 11.24
CA ILE A 417 -25.87 18.49 10.93
C ILE A 417 -25.19 17.57 9.93
N ILE A 418 -25.40 16.25 10.08
CA ILE A 418 -25.05 15.23 9.08
C ILE A 418 -26.34 14.52 8.69
N ALA A 419 -26.67 14.51 7.39
CA ALA A 419 -27.86 13.82 6.90
C ALA A 419 -27.49 12.95 5.69
N MET A 420 -27.91 11.68 5.74
CA MET A 420 -27.73 10.78 4.60
C MET A 420 -28.56 11.27 3.40
N PRO A 421 -27.99 11.27 2.19
CA PRO A 421 -28.71 11.66 0.99
C PRO A 421 -29.90 10.74 0.75
N GLN A 422 -31.06 11.32 0.50
CA GLN A 422 -32.28 10.60 0.14
C GLN A 422 -32.89 11.27 -1.11
N VAL A 423 -33.32 10.45 -2.05
CA VAL A 423 -34.02 10.93 -3.23
C VAL A 423 -35.49 11.19 -2.89
N ARG A 424 -36.02 12.29 -3.40
CA ARG A 424 -37.46 12.55 -3.33
C ARG A 424 -38.20 11.75 -4.41
N ASP A 425 -39.46 11.41 -4.13
CA ASP A 425 -40.30 10.73 -5.11
C ASP A 425 -40.61 11.66 -6.31
N VAL A 426 -40.19 11.26 -7.50
CA VAL A 426 -40.30 12.03 -8.76
C VAL A 426 -41.36 11.42 -9.71
N LYS A 427 -42.54 11.13 -9.19
CA LYS A 427 -43.62 10.27 -9.72
C LYS A 427 -43.78 10.15 -11.24
N THR A 428 -43.80 11.15 -12.04
CA THR A 428 -44.09 11.09 -13.49
C THR A 428 -43.26 12.05 -14.31
N VAL A 429 -42.09 12.40 -13.79
CA VAL A 429 -41.21 13.35 -14.43
C VAL A 429 -40.36 12.65 -15.49
N SER A 430 -40.27 13.27 -16.66
CA SER A 430 -39.34 12.89 -17.71
C SER A 430 -38.39 14.06 -17.97
N GLY A 431 -37.07 13.79 -18.03
CA GLY A 431 -36.09 14.81 -18.21
C GLY A 431 -34.66 14.23 -18.15
N GLU A 432 -33.70 15.07 -18.45
CA GLU A 432 -32.28 14.73 -18.36
C GLU A 432 -31.62 15.61 -17.29
N GLY A 433 -30.72 15.04 -16.52
CA GLY A 433 -29.98 15.77 -15.47
C GLY A 433 -28.55 15.28 -15.39
N ALA A 434 -27.67 16.19 -14.98
CA ALA A 434 -26.25 15.93 -14.80
C ALA A 434 -25.76 16.52 -13.48
N ALA A 435 -25.09 15.75 -12.69
CA ALA A 435 -24.46 16.24 -11.47
C ALA A 435 -22.97 15.94 -11.44
N ARG A 436 -22.23 16.77 -10.74
CA ARG A 436 -20.80 16.59 -10.50
C ARG A 436 -20.51 16.85 -9.03
N ILE A 437 -19.80 15.94 -8.40
CA ILE A 437 -19.34 16.11 -7.01
C ILE A 437 -17.88 15.72 -6.87
N GLU A 438 -17.27 16.18 -5.79
CA GLU A 438 -15.92 15.75 -5.42
C GLU A 438 -16.01 14.59 -4.44
N THR A 439 -15.74 13.37 -4.91
CA THR A 439 -15.54 12.21 -4.03
C THR A 439 -14.22 12.32 -3.27
N PRO A 440 -13.91 11.49 -2.28
CA PRO A 440 -12.59 11.50 -1.65
C PRO A 440 -11.43 11.29 -2.63
N ARG A 441 -11.67 10.67 -3.80
CA ARG A 441 -10.66 10.35 -4.82
C ARG A 441 -10.60 11.37 -5.95
N GLY A 442 -11.61 12.22 -6.10
CA GLY A 442 -11.69 13.25 -7.13
C GLY A 442 -13.10 13.47 -7.66
N ALA A 443 -13.20 14.25 -8.71
CA ALA A 443 -14.48 14.59 -9.31
C ALA A 443 -15.11 13.37 -10.00
N ALA A 444 -16.36 13.06 -9.63
CA ALA A 444 -17.24 12.15 -10.34
C ALA A 444 -18.38 12.93 -10.98
N GLN A 445 -18.80 12.52 -12.18
CA GLN A 445 -19.90 13.13 -12.91
C GLN A 445 -20.90 12.04 -13.35
N LEU A 446 -22.17 12.27 -13.10
CA LEU A 446 -23.25 11.38 -13.49
C LEU A 446 -24.25 12.14 -14.36
N ARG A 447 -24.60 11.55 -15.49
CA ARG A 447 -25.71 11.96 -16.37
C ARG A 447 -26.81 10.91 -16.25
N VAL A 448 -28.05 11.34 -16.10
CA VAL A 448 -29.22 10.44 -16.03
C VAL A 448 -30.33 10.93 -16.93
N LYS A 449 -31.08 10.00 -17.47
CA LYS A 449 -32.33 10.25 -18.19
C LYS A 449 -33.47 9.59 -17.48
N LEU A 450 -34.50 10.38 -17.18
CA LEU A 450 -35.75 9.92 -16.58
C LEU A 450 -36.86 9.84 -17.65
N THR A 451 -37.65 8.78 -17.55
CA THR A 451 -38.91 8.64 -18.28
C THR A 451 -39.95 8.13 -17.27
N ASP A 452 -41.05 8.87 -17.14
CA ASP A 452 -42.14 8.54 -16.22
C ASP A 452 -41.66 8.24 -14.78
N GLY A 453 -40.72 9.04 -14.28
CA GLY A 453 -40.17 8.91 -12.94
C GLY A 453 -39.23 7.70 -12.73
N ARG A 454 -38.72 7.13 -13.81
CA ARG A 454 -37.79 6.01 -13.80
C ARG A 454 -36.50 6.36 -14.53
N VAL A 455 -35.36 5.85 -14.05
CA VAL A 455 -34.09 5.96 -14.73
C VAL A 455 -34.07 4.96 -15.88
N VAL A 456 -33.89 5.45 -17.11
CA VAL A 456 -33.81 4.63 -18.32
C VAL A 456 -32.38 4.58 -18.89
N GLU A 457 -31.57 5.60 -18.60
CA GLU A 457 -30.19 5.71 -19.08
C GLU A 457 -29.36 6.42 -18.00
N ALA A 458 -28.13 5.97 -17.82
CA ALA A 458 -27.17 6.59 -16.93
C ALA A 458 -25.75 6.43 -17.48
N ASP A 459 -24.94 7.50 -17.38
CA ASP A 459 -23.54 7.48 -17.74
C ASP A 459 -22.70 8.14 -16.61
N LEU A 460 -21.60 7.49 -16.24
CA LEU A 460 -20.80 7.85 -15.08
C LEU A 460 -19.33 7.96 -15.44
N ASP A 461 -18.75 9.12 -15.16
CA ASP A 461 -17.31 9.37 -15.19
C ASP A 461 -16.75 9.37 -13.77
N THR A 462 -15.61 8.71 -13.57
CA THR A 462 -15.01 8.52 -12.23
C THR A 462 -13.56 8.99 -12.18
N PRO A 463 -13.05 9.37 -11.00
CA PRO A 463 -11.66 9.80 -10.87
C PRO A 463 -10.64 8.68 -11.08
N SER A 464 -10.98 7.44 -10.74
CA SER A 464 -10.05 6.31 -10.91
C SER A 464 -9.88 5.88 -12.35
N ASP A 465 -10.89 6.09 -13.23
CA ASP A 465 -10.76 5.90 -14.67
C ASP A 465 -9.68 6.82 -15.27
N VAL A 466 -9.51 8.03 -14.71
CA VAL A 466 -8.45 8.95 -15.15
C VAL A 466 -7.10 8.57 -14.54
N ASN A 467 -7.08 8.26 -13.24
CA ASN A 467 -5.83 8.08 -12.51
C ASN A 467 -5.16 6.72 -12.73
N ILE A 468 -5.88 5.71 -13.26
CA ILE A 468 -5.30 4.39 -13.54
C ILE A 468 -4.17 4.45 -14.57
N ALA A 469 -4.30 5.33 -15.57
CA ALA A 469 -3.28 5.54 -16.59
C ALA A 469 -1.94 6.09 -16.02
N LEU A 470 -1.96 6.61 -14.79
CA LEU A 470 -0.75 7.10 -14.13
C LEU A 470 0.14 5.99 -13.60
N VAL A 471 -0.37 4.75 -13.46
CA VAL A 471 0.36 3.64 -12.85
C VAL A 471 1.66 3.38 -13.61
N GLU A 472 1.61 3.27 -14.92
CA GLU A 472 2.79 3.08 -15.75
C GLU A 472 3.81 4.22 -15.54
N THR A 473 3.35 5.47 -15.55
CA THR A 473 4.22 6.64 -15.35
C THR A 473 4.91 6.65 -13.99
N VAL A 474 4.21 6.26 -12.91
CA VAL A 474 4.76 6.39 -11.55
C VAL A 474 5.58 5.18 -11.12
N THR A 475 5.47 4.05 -11.82
CA THR A 475 6.23 2.82 -11.54
C THR A 475 7.47 2.69 -12.42
N ALA A 476 7.50 3.31 -13.60
CA ALA A 476 8.59 3.20 -14.55
C ALA A 476 9.95 3.55 -13.91
N GLN A 477 10.91 2.65 -14.06
CA GLN A 477 12.29 2.80 -13.55
C GLN A 477 12.38 3.05 -12.02
N GLN A 478 11.39 2.59 -11.26
CA GLN A 478 11.43 2.59 -9.81
C GLN A 478 11.88 1.23 -9.29
N GLU A 479 12.56 1.21 -8.13
CA GLU A 479 12.73 -0.03 -7.37
C GLU A 479 11.37 -0.58 -6.94
N LEU A 480 11.23 -1.89 -6.84
CA LEU A 480 9.97 -2.59 -6.53
C LEU A 480 9.22 -1.97 -5.32
N GLY A 481 9.91 -1.69 -4.22
CA GLY A 481 9.31 -1.10 -3.02
C GLY A 481 8.79 0.32 -3.24
N ASP A 482 9.47 1.10 -4.06
CA ASP A 482 9.08 2.45 -4.43
C ASP A 482 7.94 2.44 -5.44
N ALA A 483 7.92 1.49 -6.39
CA ALA A 483 6.83 1.28 -7.33
C ALA A 483 5.52 0.92 -6.62
N LEU A 484 5.54 -0.01 -5.66
CA LEU A 484 4.37 -0.34 -4.84
C LEU A 484 3.87 0.88 -4.05
N THR A 485 4.78 1.64 -3.42
CA THR A 485 4.48 2.89 -2.72
C THR A 485 3.87 3.93 -3.68
N ALA A 486 4.37 4.00 -4.90
CA ALA A 486 3.87 4.89 -5.95
C ALA A 486 2.41 4.61 -6.28
N VAL A 487 2.07 3.33 -6.55
CA VAL A 487 0.69 2.92 -6.88
C VAL A 487 -0.26 3.19 -5.72
N VAL A 488 0.09 2.80 -4.49
CA VAL A 488 -0.74 3.06 -3.30
C VAL A 488 -0.99 4.55 -3.10
N SER A 489 -0.01 5.40 -3.45
CA SER A 489 -0.14 6.85 -3.30
C SER A 489 -1.21 7.48 -4.21
N LEU A 490 -1.62 6.80 -5.30
CA LEU A 490 -2.67 7.25 -6.21
C LEU A 490 -4.07 7.10 -5.60
N ASP A 491 -4.29 6.14 -4.68
CA ASP A 491 -5.60 5.84 -4.07
C ASP A 491 -6.66 5.46 -5.12
N LEU A 492 -6.38 4.44 -5.92
CA LEU A 492 -7.30 3.95 -6.93
C LEU A 492 -8.46 3.17 -6.29
N SER A 493 -9.66 3.30 -6.85
CA SER A 493 -10.81 2.45 -6.49
C SER A 493 -11.09 1.48 -7.64
N PRO A 494 -10.90 0.16 -7.46
CA PRO A 494 -11.17 -0.83 -8.50
C PRO A 494 -12.61 -0.81 -9.01
N TRP A 495 -13.57 -0.46 -8.15
CA TRP A 495 -15.00 -0.37 -8.50
C TRP A 495 -15.35 0.85 -9.37
N GLU A 496 -14.51 1.87 -9.39
CA GLU A 496 -14.67 3.04 -10.26
C GLU A 496 -14.14 2.80 -11.67
N ILE A 497 -13.28 1.80 -11.87
CA ILE A 497 -12.59 1.54 -13.13
C ILE A 497 -13.50 0.77 -14.09
N ARG A 498 -13.59 1.23 -15.34
CA ARG A 498 -14.27 0.50 -16.42
C ARG A 498 -13.51 -0.79 -16.71
N GLY A 499 -14.26 -1.90 -16.84
CA GLY A 499 -13.69 -3.21 -17.15
C GLY A 499 -13.29 -3.36 -18.62
#